data_fe7178eeb13a8dd096e358b909b1f2c9
#
_entry.id   fe7178eeb13a8dd096e358b909b1f2c9
#
_cell.length_a   1.000
_cell.length_b   1.000
_cell.length_c   1.000
_cell.angle_alpha   90.00
_cell.angle_beta   90.00
_cell.angle_gamma   90.00
#
_symmetry.space_group_name_H-M   'P 1'
#
loop_
_entity.id
_entity.type
_entity.pdbx_description
1 polymer ?
#
loop_
_entity_poly.entity_id
_entity_poly.type
_entity_poly.pdbx_seq_one_letter_code
_entity_poly.pdbx_strand_id
1 'polypeptide(L)'
;LKGLLVNFVVRRVKKMVKPWSIPNAIHVSDVLAEGRRRSLTRVPISHDDIAFLQYTGGTTGVAKGAILQHRNIIANVLQARAWVSPVLDRSHREIMITPLPLYHIFSLTANCLIYMTLGAENVLIPNPRDIPGFVKTMRKYPFTAITGVNTLFNALVHNPKFPQVSFKSLRVVLGGGMAVQEAVAKRWKEITGVTLVEAYGLTETSPAISVHTPPRPKIGTVGPPIPGAEGKTADDGEILTRGPHVMRGYYNKPEATREALDPDGWFHTGDIGMLDAEGFLKIT
;
A
#
# COMPACT_ATOMS: atom_id res chain seq x y z
N LEU A 1 19.41 -26.44 3.69
CA LEU A 1 19.18 -27.61 2.82
C LEU A 1 17.91 -27.48 1.98
N LYS A 2 16.74 -27.15 2.57
CA LYS A 2 15.47 -27.01 1.82
C LYS A 2 15.55 -25.98 0.68
N GLY A 3 16.17 -24.82 0.90
CA GLY A 3 16.31 -23.78 -0.12
C GLY A 3 17.16 -24.22 -1.32
N LEU A 4 18.24 -24.96 -1.06
CA LEU A 4 19.10 -25.51 -2.13
C LEU A 4 18.33 -26.54 -2.96
N LEU A 5 17.56 -27.42 -2.31
CA LEU A 5 16.75 -28.42 -2.99
C LEU A 5 15.66 -27.75 -3.86
N VAL A 6 14.95 -26.77 -3.29
CA VAL A 6 13.93 -26.01 -4.05
C VAL A 6 14.56 -25.30 -5.25
N ASN A 7 15.72 -24.67 -5.07
CA ASN A 7 16.43 -23.98 -6.15
C ASN A 7 16.88 -24.96 -7.25
N PHE A 8 17.37 -26.13 -6.87
CA PHE A 8 17.72 -27.19 -7.81
C PHE A 8 16.49 -27.65 -8.62
N VAL A 9 15.37 -27.97 -7.94
CA VAL A 9 14.13 -28.39 -8.58
C VAL A 9 13.60 -27.33 -9.54
N VAL A 10 13.55 -26.06 -9.12
CA VAL A 10 13.03 -24.94 -9.92
C VAL A 10 13.90 -24.69 -11.15
N ARG A 11 15.23 -24.73 -11.01
CA ARG A 11 16.15 -24.45 -12.10
C ARG A 11 16.38 -25.62 -13.03
N ARG A 12 16.56 -26.84 -12.49
CA ARG A 12 17.02 -28.01 -13.27
C ARG A 12 15.88 -28.94 -13.65
N VAL A 13 14.94 -29.19 -12.74
CA VAL A 13 13.83 -30.13 -12.99
C VAL A 13 12.68 -29.40 -13.69
N LYS A 14 12.17 -28.32 -13.11
CA LYS A 14 11.03 -27.57 -13.65
C LYS A 14 11.43 -26.58 -14.75
N LYS A 15 12.71 -26.28 -14.92
CA LYS A 15 13.24 -25.32 -15.92
C LYS A 15 12.51 -23.97 -15.93
N MET A 16 12.03 -23.52 -14.75
CA MET A 16 11.26 -22.27 -14.62
C MET A 16 12.14 -21.02 -14.73
N VAL A 17 13.46 -21.17 -14.52
CA VAL A 17 14.43 -20.08 -14.69
C VAL A 17 15.10 -20.26 -16.05
N LYS A 18 14.77 -19.37 -16.99
CA LYS A 18 15.44 -19.34 -18.30
C LYS A 18 16.92 -18.98 -18.14
N PRO A 19 17.81 -19.51 -18.98
CA PRO A 19 19.19 -19.03 -19.04
C PRO A 19 19.22 -17.52 -19.29
N TRP A 20 20.06 -16.82 -18.55
CA TRP A 20 20.26 -15.39 -18.72
C TRP A 20 21.74 -15.04 -18.67
N SER A 21 22.12 -14.00 -19.37
CA SER A 21 23.44 -13.40 -19.30
C SER A 21 23.28 -11.90 -19.29
N ILE A 22 23.65 -11.27 -18.18
CA ILE A 22 23.62 -9.82 -18.02
C ILE A 22 25.08 -9.39 -17.83
N PRO A 23 25.64 -8.56 -18.74
CA PRO A 23 27.00 -8.03 -18.58
C PRO A 23 27.14 -7.33 -17.22
N ASN A 24 28.25 -7.57 -16.54
CA ASN A 24 28.58 -6.96 -15.24
C ASN A 24 27.59 -7.26 -14.09
N ALA A 25 26.75 -8.31 -14.23
CA ALA A 25 25.89 -8.73 -13.13
C ALA A 25 26.72 -9.21 -11.94
N ILE A 26 26.43 -8.68 -10.76
CA ILE A 26 27.06 -9.08 -9.49
C ILE A 26 26.05 -9.92 -8.70
N HIS A 27 26.49 -11.04 -8.15
CA HIS A 27 25.63 -11.86 -7.31
C HIS A 27 25.35 -11.17 -5.96
N VAL A 28 24.11 -11.23 -5.49
CA VAL A 28 23.70 -10.65 -4.20
C VAL A 28 24.54 -11.18 -3.04
N SER A 29 24.94 -12.47 -3.08
CA SER A 29 25.84 -13.08 -2.08
C SER A 29 27.18 -12.35 -1.98
N ASP A 30 27.73 -11.94 -3.12
CA ASP A 30 29.05 -11.30 -3.18
C ASP A 30 28.97 -9.86 -2.67
N VAL A 31 27.90 -9.14 -3.05
CA VAL A 31 27.60 -7.79 -2.51
C VAL A 31 27.43 -7.83 -0.98
N LEU A 32 26.70 -8.82 -0.47
CA LEU A 32 26.52 -8.98 0.98
C LEU A 32 27.82 -9.35 1.69
N ALA A 33 28.65 -10.20 1.08
CA ALA A 33 29.96 -10.59 1.63
C ALA A 33 30.91 -9.39 1.68
N GLU A 34 30.92 -8.56 0.64
CA GLU A 34 31.71 -7.32 0.58
C GLU A 34 31.20 -6.30 1.58
N GLY A 35 29.88 -6.08 1.65
CA GLY A 35 29.25 -5.14 2.58
C GLY A 35 29.56 -5.44 4.05
N ARG A 36 29.69 -6.72 4.43
CA ARG A 36 30.10 -7.13 5.79
C ARG A 36 31.54 -6.70 6.17
N ARG A 37 32.37 -6.41 5.19
CA ARG A 37 33.77 -5.98 5.39
C ARG A 37 33.91 -4.46 5.39
N ARG A 38 32.84 -3.72 5.07
CA ARG A 38 32.84 -2.26 4.99
C ARG A 38 32.11 -1.65 6.17
N SER A 39 32.55 -0.49 6.60
CA SER A 39 31.81 0.37 7.53
C SER A 39 30.82 1.25 6.76
N LEU A 40 29.61 1.40 7.32
CA LEU A 40 28.62 2.32 6.76
C LEU A 40 29.00 3.76 7.09
N THR A 41 29.26 4.56 6.06
CA THR A 41 29.39 6.02 6.22
C THR A 41 28.01 6.64 6.17
N ARG A 42 27.64 7.37 7.22
CA ARG A 42 26.37 8.11 7.25
C ARG A 42 26.45 9.28 6.27
N VAL A 43 25.45 9.36 5.38
CA VAL A 43 25.29 10.49 4.47
C VAL A 43 24.20 11.39 5.05
N PRO A 44 24.40 12.73 5.12
CA PRO A 44 23.34 13.67 5.49
C PRO A 44 22.18 13.54 4.52
N ILE A 45 20.98 13.39 5.04
CA ILE A 45 19.75 13.29 4.25
C ILE A 45 18.80 14.39 4.71
N SER A 46 18.29 15.17 3.77
CA SER A 46 17.29 16.21 4.00
C SER A 46 15.86 15.70 3.68
N HIS A 47 14.88 16.45 4.10
CA HIS A 47 13.48 16.18 3.73
C HIS A 47 13.23 16.34 2.23
N ASP A 48 14.08 17.07 1.51
CA ASP A 48 13.94 17.33 0.07
C ASP A 48 14.65 16.31 -0.81
N ASP A 49 15.47 15.44 -0.22
CA ASP A 49 16.10 14.38 -0.96
C ASP A 49 15.06 13.37 -1.47
N ILE A 50 15.36 12.77 -2.62
CA ILE A 50 14.50 11.76 -3.23
C ILE A 50 14.58 10.49 -2.39
N ALA A 51 13.44 10.08 -1.81
CA ALA A 51 13.32 8.81 -1.12
C ALA A 51 13.04 7.66 -2.11
N PHE A 52 12.12 7.89 -3.06
CA PHE A 52 11.73 6.89 -4.07
C PHE A 52 11.48 7.55 -5.42
N LEU A 53 11.86 6.87 -6.48
CA LEU A 53 11.33 7.05 -7.83
C LEU A 53 10.31 5.94 -8.05
N GLN A 54 9.06 6.24 -7.75
CA GLN A 54 7.99 5.25 -7.85
C GLN A 54 7.35 5.31 -9.24
N TYR A 55 7.58 4.28 -10.03
CA TYR A 55 7.03 4.22 -11.39
C TYR A 55 5.57 3.77 -11.37
N THR A 56 4.76 4.50 -12.12
CA THR A 56 3.35 4.16 -12.37
C THR A 56 3.21 3.54 -13.74
N GLY A 57 2.40 2.50 -13.85
CA GLY A 57 1.96 1.98 -15.13
C GLY A 57 0.82 2.85 -15.64
N GLY A 58 1.14 3.92 -16.37
CA GLY A 58 0.12 4.78 -16.99
C GLY A 58 -0.76 3.98 -17.94
N THR A 59 -2.06 4.20 -17.91
CA THR A 59 -3.06 3.61 -18.82
C THR A 59 -2.83 4.06 -20.27
N THR A 60 -2.03 5.09 -20.51
CA THR A 60 -1.86 5.78 -21.78
C THR A 60 -0.47 5.66 -22.42
N GLY A 61 0.47 4.84 -21.89
CA GLY A 61 1.77 4.71 -22.55
C GLY A 61 2.99 4.53 -21.64
N VAL A 62 3.97 5.40 -21.76
CA VAL A 62 5.27 5.30 -21.10
C VAL A 62 5.12 5.49 -19.58
N ALA A 63 5.61 4.54 -18.80
CA ALA A 63 5.63 4.64 -17.35
C ALA A 63 6.32 5.93 -16.88
N LYS A 64 5.71 6.64 -15.91
CA LYS A 64 6.23 7.86 -15.32
C LYS A 64 6.74 7.55 -13.91
N GLY A 65 7.93 8.03 -13.57
CA GLY A 65 8.48 7.89 -12.22
C GLY A 65 8.09 9.08 -11.35
N ALA A 66 7.17 8.90 -10.41
CA ALA A 66 6.84 9.91 -9.42
C ALA A 66 8.03 10.12 -8.49
N ILE A 67 8.46 11.37 -8.30
CA ILE A 67 9.52 11.77 -7.38
C ILE A 67 8.90 11.91 -6.00
N LEU A 68 9.09 10.93 -5.15
CA LEU A 68 8.66 10.96 -3.75
C LEU A 68 9.85 11.33 -2.88
N GLN A 69 9.79 12.51 -2.27
CA GLN A 69 10.79 13.00 -1.34
C GLN A 69 10.58 12.39 0.05
N HIS A 70 11.61 12.42 0.90
CA HIS A 70 11.47 11.97 2.29
C HIS A 70 10.31 12.67 3.00
N ARG A 71 10.11 13.99 2.77
CA ARG A 71 8.99 14.75 3.33
C ARG A 71 7.62 14.15 2.97
N ASN A 72 7.43 13.73 1.71
CA ASN A 72 6.14 13.21 1.24
C ASN A 72 5.79 11.89 1.94
N ILE A 73 6.76 10.97 1.98
CA ILE A 73 6.61 9.67 2.64
C ILE A 73 6.38 9.83 4.14
N ILE A 74 7.21 10.65 4.81
CA ILE A 74 7.08 10.89 6.26
C ILE A 74 5.73 11.52 6.59
N ALA A 75 5.30 12.52 5.81
CA ALA A 75 4.00 13.15 6.01
C ALA A 75 2.86 12.13 5.91
N ASN A 76 2.84 11.32 4.84
CA ASN A 76 1.76 10.34 4.64
C ASN A 76 1.79 9.23 5.71
N VAL A 77 2.96 8.79 6.15
CA VAL A 77 3.10 7.86 7.27
C VAL A 77 2.53 8.45 8.57
N LEU A 78 2.83 9.72 8.87
CA LEU A 78 2.33 10.39 10.07
C LEU A 78 0.81 10.62 10.01
N GLN A 79 0.28 11.03 8.85
CA GLN A 79 -1.15 11.20 8.58
C GLN A 79 -1.91 9.87 8.78
N ALA A 80 -1.43 8.80 8.15
CA ALA A 80 -2.06 7.49 8.28
C ALA A 80 -1.88 6.88 9.69
N ARG A 81 -0.76 7.16 10.36
CA ARG A 81 -0.57 6.77 11.76
C ARG A 81 -1.54 7.48 12.70
N ALA A 82 -1.77 8.78 12.48
CA ALA A 82 -2.77 9.53 13.25
C ALA A 82 -4.17 8.93 13.06
N TRP A 83 -4.49 8.55 11.81
CA TRP A 83 -5.75 7.90 11.47
C TRP A 83 -5.93 6.54 12.17
N VAL A 84 -4.91 5.68 12.17
CA VAL A 84 -5.01 4.32 12.71
C VAL A 84 -4.87 4.29 14.24
N SER A 85 -4.22 5.28 14.85
CA SER A 85 -3.91 5.33 16.28
C SER A 85 -5.10 5.08 17.23
N PRO A 86 -6.34 5.58 16.95
CA PRO A 86 -7.47 5.35 17.85
C PRO A 86 -7.92 3.88 17.95
N VAL A 87 -7.57 3.05 16.98
CA VAL A 87 -7.96 1.63 16.94
C VAL A 87 -6.82 0.68 17.31
N LEU A 88 -5.63 1.21 17.57
CA LEU A 88 -4.48 0.40 17.99
C LEU A 88 -4.57 0.06 19.48
N ASP A 89 -4.18 -1.16 19.81
CA ASP A 89 -4.00 -1.61 21.19
C ASP A 89 -2.51 -1.57 21.57
N ARG A 90 -2.12 -0.54 22.32
CA ARG A 90 -0.74 -0.35 22.75
C ARG A 90 -0.25 -1.37 23.78
N SER A 91 -1.12 -2.20 24.32
CA SER A 91 -0.76 -3.25 25.27
C SER A 91 -0.20 -4.50 24.58
N HIS A 92 -0.41 -4.64 23.28
CA HIS A 92 0.01 -5.78 22.49
C HIS A 92 0.80 -5.36 21.26
N ARG A 93 1.65 -6.26 20.77
CA ARG A 93 2.37 -6.07 19.51
C ARG A 93 1.39 -6.18 18.34
N GLU A 94 1.42 -5.19 17.47
CA GLU A 94 0.65 -5.21 16.24
C GLU A 94 1.22 -6.25 15.25
N ILE A 95 0.36 -6.97 14.56
CA ILE A 95 0.73 -7.96 13.54
C ILE A 95 -0.05 -7.67 12.27
N MET A 96 0.67 -7.28 11.23
CA MET A 96 0.13 -6.95 9.91
C MET A 96 0.28 -8.13 8.96
N ILE A 97 -0.82 -8.60 8.39
CA ILE A 97 -0.79 -9.52 7.23
C ILE A 97 -0.56 -8.71 5.96
N THR A 98 0.54 -9.01 5.26
CA THR A 98 1.01 -8.25 4.10
C THR A 98 0.96 -9.11 2.84
N PRO A 99 -0.19 -9.16 2.13
CA PRO A 99 -0.35 -9.92 0.89
C PRO A 99 0.02 -9.11 -0.36
N LEU A 100 0.08 -7.78 -0.24
CA LEU A 100 0.38 -6.90 -1.35
C LEU A 100 1.89 -6.71 -1.53
N PRO A 101 2.38 -6.53 -2.78
CA PRO A 101 3.80 -6.37 -3.02
C PRO A 101 4.34 -5.08 -2.42
N LEU A 102 5.44 -5.18 -1.66
CA LEU A 102 6.06 -4.03 -0.97
C LEU A 102 6.69 -3.00 -1.92
N TYR A 103 6.88 -3.34 -3.19
CA TYR A 103 7.31 -2.36 -4.21
C TYR A 103 6.17 -1.45 -4.70
N HIS A 104 4.91 -1.78 -4.39
CA HIS A 104 3.77 -0.91 -4.67
C HIS A 104 3.60 0.06 -3.52
N ILE A 105 3.41 1.36 -3.83
CA ILE A 105 3.37 2.43 -2.83
C ILE A 105 2.32 2.19 -1.74
N PHE A 106 1.17 1.62 -2.08
CA PHE A 106 0.14 1.28 -1.09
C PHE A 106 0.70 0.34 -0.01
N SER A 107 1.30 -0.78 -0.41
CA SER A 107 1.86 -1.74 0.54
C SER A 107 3.11 -1.21 1.23
N LEU A 108 3.96 -0.47 0.52
CA LEU A 108 5.15 0.16 1.09
C LEU A 108 4.75 1.06 2.26
N THR A 109 3.81 1.96 2.06
CA THR A 109 3.39 2.90 3.11
C THR A 109 2.50 2.23 4.15
N ALA A 110 1.37 1.63 3.73
CA ALA A 110 0.35 1.13 4.65
C ALA A 110 0.78 -0.12 5.43
N ASN A 111 1.52 -1.05 4.82
CA ASN A 111 1.93 -2.27 5.50
C ASN A 111 3.33 -2.16 6.11
N CYS A 112 4.30 -1.62 5.36
CA CYS A 112 5.68 -1.60 5.80
C CYS A 112 5.96 -0.39 6.70
N LEU A 113 5.92 0.83 6.15
CA LEU A 113 6.42 2.00 6.86
C LEU A 113 5.60 2.39 8.09
N ILE A 114 4.26 2.39 7.99
CA ILE A 114 3.40 2.69 9.14
C ILE A 114 3.63 1.67 10.26
N TYR A 115 3.59 0.38 9.95
CA TYR A 115 3.75 -0.67 10.96
C TYR A 115 5.17 -0.78 11.51
N MET A 116 6.20 -0.38 10.74
CA MET A 116 7.56 -0.20 11.26
C MET A 116 7.62 0.87 12.36
N THR A 117 6.91 2.00 12.21
CA THR A 117 6.85 3.05 13.24
C THR A 117 6.17 2.59 14.54
N LEU A 118 5.42 1.51 14.47
CA LEU A 118 4.73 0.90 15.61
C LEU A 118 5.51 -0.27 16.23
N GLY A 119 6.67 -0.64 15.68
CA GLY A 119 7.41 -1.83 16.09
C GLY A 119 6.66 -3.14 15.83
N ALA A 120 5.78 -3.14 14.84
CA ALA A 120 4.91 -4.26 14.51
C ALA A 120 5.63 -5.38 13.77
N GLU A 121 5.01 -6.55 13.77
CA GLU A 121 5.41 -7.68 12.94
C GLU A 121 4.70 -7.65 11.59
N ASN A 122 5.44 -7.79 10.49
CA ASN A 122 4.88 -7.96 9.16
C ASN A 122 4.96 -9.43 8.74
N VAL A 123 3.80 -10.08 8.57
CA VAL A 123 3.68 -11.44 8.04
C VAL A 123 3.51 -11.36 6.52
N LEU A 124 4.60 -11.58 5.80
CA LEU A 124 4.59 -11.51 4.34
C LEU A 124 3.92 -12.73 3.73
N ILE A 125 3.03 -12.52 2.77
CA ILE A 125 2.37 -13.56 1.97
C ILE A 125 2.97 -13.52 0.55
N PRO A 126 3.98 -14.34 0.24
CA PRO A 126 4.69 -14.26 -1.04
C PRO A 126 3.83 -14.62 -2.25
N ASN A 127 2.82 -15.46 -2.06
CA ASN A 127 1.87 -15.85 -3.11
C ASN A 127 0.42 -15.70 -2.63
N PRO A 128 -0.18 -14.49 -2.72
CA PRO A 128 -1.56 -14.27 -2.29
C PRO A 128 -2.62 -14.96 -3.16
N ARG A 129 -2.23 -15.52 -4.33
CA ARG A 129 -3.12 -16.31 -5.19
C ARG A 129 -3.32 -17.74 -4.69
N ASP A 130 -2.41 -18.26 -3.87
CA ASP A 130 -2.58 -19.53 -3.15
C ASP A 130 -3.46 -19.28 -1.92
N ILE A 131 -4.78 -19.13 -2.14
CA ILE A 131 -5.75 -18.84 -1.09
C ILE A 131 -5.73 -19.90 0.03
N PRO A 132 -5.67 -21.22 -0.25
CA PRO A 132 -5.55 -22.21 0.81
C PRO A 132 -4.30 -22.06 1.69
N GLY A 133 -3.13 -21.80 1.08
CA GLY A 133 -1.88 -21.54 1.77
C GLY A 133 -1.94 -20.22 2.57
N PHE A 134 -2.58 -19.20 2.03
CA PHE A 134 -2.79 -17.93 2.70
C PHE A 134 -3.65 -18.10 3.96
N VAL A 135 -4.83 -18.71 3.84
CA VAL A 135 -5.70 -19.00 4.99
C VAL A 135 -4.98 -19.84 6.06
N LYS A 136 -4.18 -20.84 5.62
CA LYS A 136 -3.35 -21.64 6.53
C LYS A 136 -2.32 -20.76 7.28
N THR A 137 -1.77 -19.75 6.63
CA THR A 137 -0.84 -18.81 7.27
C THR A 137 -1.58 -17.92 8.26
N MET A 138 -2.73 -17.32 7.88
CA MET A 138 -3.55 -16.49 8.78
C MET A 138 -3.93 -17.21 10.08
N ARG A 139 -4.20 -18.50 10.03
CA ARG A 139 -4.54 -19.30 11.23
C ARG A 139 -3.41 -19.42 12.26
N LYS A 140 -2.17 -19.08 11.90
CA LYS A 140 -1.00 -19.20 12.78
C LYS A 140 -0.72 -17.95 13.59
N TYR A 141 -1.31 -16.82 13.21
CA TYR A 141 -1.01 -15.52 13.79
C TYR A 141 -2.26 -14.86 14.37
N PRO A 142 -2.18 -14.27 15.56
CA PRO A 142 -3.23 -13.41 16.10
C PRO A 142 -3.11 -12.00 15.48
N PHE A 143 -3.25 -11.93 14.14
CA PHE A 143 -3.04 -10.69 13.40
C PHE A 143 -4.08 -9.63 13.74
N THR A 144 -3.64 -8.39 13.71
CA THR A 144 -4.40 -7.21 14.12
C THR A 144 -4.86 -6.37 12.93
N ALA A 145 -4.16 -6.54 11.80
CA ALA A 145 -4.44 -5.78 10.60
C ALA A 145 -4.19 -6.57 9.33
N ILE A 146 -4.93 -6.23 8.28
CA ILE A 146 -4.74 -6.74 6.92
C ILE A 146 -5.11 -5.66 5.91
N THR A 147 -4.34 -5.55 4.84
CA THR A 147 -4.71 -4.77 3.66
C THR A 147 -4.97 -5.70 2.47
N GLY A 148 -5.71 -5.21 1.49
CA GLY A 148 -5.96 -5.99 0.29
C GLY A 148 -6.67 -5.19 -0.79
N VAL A 149 -6.88 -5.85 -1.91
CA VAL A 149 -7.74 -5.38 -3.00
C VAL A 149 -9.03 -6.20 -3.04
N ASN A 150 -10.07 -5.69 -3.68
CA ASN A 150 -11.38 -6.34 -3.76
C ASN A 150 -11.29 -7.83 -4.17
N THR A 151 -10.52 -8.16 -5.20
CA THR A 151 -10.37 -9.54 -5.68
C THR A 151 -9.78 -10.48 -4.64
N LEU A 152 -8.85 -10.00 -3.80
CA LEU A 152 -8.28 -10.79 -2.72
C LEU A 152 -9.30 -11.04 -1.61
N PHE A 153 -10.01 -10.00 -1.16
CA PHE A 153 -11.05 -10.14 -0.14
C PHE A 153 -12.15 -11.08 -0.62
N ASN A 154 -12.59 -10.93 -1.88
CA ASN A 154 -13.57 -11.82 -2.48
C ASN A 154 -13.11 -13.28 -2.48
N ALA A 155 -11.87 -13.56 -2.84
CA ALA A 155 -11.32 -14.91 -2.83
C ALA A 155 -11.23 -15.49 -1.40
N LEU A 156 -10.91 -14.68 -0.39
CA LEU A 156 -10.86 -15.10 1.01
C LEU A 156 -12.23 -15.45 1.55
N VAL A 157 -13.25 -14.59 1.36
CA VAL A 157 -14.61 -14.83 1.91
C VAL A 157 -15.33 -16.03 1.29
N HIS A 158 -14.90 -16.47 0.09
CA HIS A 158 -15.42 -17.66 -0.56
C HIS A 158 -14.62 -18.94 -0.23
N ASN A 159 -13.51 -18.83 0.50
CA ASN A 159 -12.75 -20.01 0.92
C ASN A 159 -13.44 -20.70 2.12
N PRO A 160 -13.80 -22.00 2.04
CA PRO A 160 -14.57 -22.68 3.10
C PRO A 160 -13.84 -22.78 4.44
N LYS A 161 -12.51 -22.61 4.46
CA LYS A 161 -11.70 -22.64 5.69
C LYS A 161 -11.47 -21.25 6.26
N PHE A 162 -11.84 -20.17 5.56
CA PHE A 162 -11.65 -18.81 6.03
C PHE A 162 -12.40 -18.51 7.34
N PRO A 163 -13.68 -18.95 7.53
CA PRO A 163 -14.38 -18.77 8.80
C PRO A 163 -13.74 -19.47 10.00
N GLN A 164 -12.77 -20.38 9.77
CA GLN A 164 -12.03 -21.07 10.84
C GLN A 164 -10.80 -20.27 11.33
N VAL A 165 -10.51 -19.12 10.72
CA VAL A 165 -9.46 -18.20 11.17
C VAL A 165 -9.95 -17.48 12.42
N SER A 166 -9.06 -17.25 13.39
CA SER A 166 -9.37 -16.43 14.55
C SER A 166 -9.23 -14.95 14.22
N PHE A 167 -10.32 -14.21 14.33
CA PHE A 167 -10.36 -12.75 14.09
C PHE A 167 -10.42 -11.94 15.38
N LYS A 168 -10.20 -12.56 16.55
CA LYS A 168 -10.32 -11.91 17.88
C LYS A 168 -9.43 -10.68 18.03
N SER A 169 -8.25 -10.71 17.42
CA SER A 169 -7.28 -9.61 17.49
C SER A 169 -7.41 -8.63 16.31
N LEU A 170 -8.19 -8.95 15.28
CA LEU A 170 -8.32 -8.13 14.08
C LEU A 170 -9.06 -6.83 14.40
N ARG A 171 -8.47 -5.70 14.02
CA ARG A 171 -9.01 -4.34 14.24
C ARG A 171 -9.02 -3.50 12.98
N VAL A 172 -8.03 -3.66 12.11
CA VAL A 172 -7.86 -2.86 10.90
C VAL A 172 -7.95 -3.71 9.66
N VAL A 173 -8.91 -3.43 8.80
CA VAL A 173 -9.06 -4.07 7.49
C VAL A 173 -9.22 -2.98 6.45
N LEU A 174 -8.22 -2.83 5.57
CA LEU A 174 -8.14 -1.73 4.63
C LEU A 174 -8.13 -2.24 3.19
N GLY A 175 -9.15 -1.88 2.43
CA GLY A 175 -9.23 -2.06 0.99
C GLY A 175 -8.70 -0.82 0.26
N GLY A 176 -8.00 -1.01 -0.85
CA GLY A 176 -7.51 0.10 -1.66
C GLY A 176 -7.03 -0.37 -3.03
N GLY A 177 -6.65 0.60 -3.88
CA GLY A 177 -6.20 0.34 -5.25
C GLY A 177 -7.32 0.00 -6.23
N MET A 178 -8.53 -0.24 -5.75
CA MET A 178 -9.78 -0.36 -6.50
C MET A 178 -10.96 -0.37 -5.53
N ALA A 179 -12.14 -0.01 -6.00
CA ALA A 179 -13.37 -0.05 -5.21
C ALA A 179 -13.64 -1.46 -4.66
N VAL A 180 -14.08 -1.53 -3.42
CA VAL A 180 -14.52 -2.78 -2.80
C VAL A 180 -16.02 -2.96 -3.04
N GLN A 181 -16.40 -4.10 -3.59
CA GLN A 181 -17.81 -4.42 -3.81
C GLN A 181 -18.54 -4.56 -2.48
N GLU A 182 -19.71 -3.95 -2.37
CA GLU A 182 -20.54 -3.97 -1.16
C GLU A 182 -20.83 -5.39 -0.67
N ALA A 183 -21.15 -6.32 -1.58
CA ALA A 183 -21.37 -7.72 -1.25
C ALA A 183 -20.16 -8.38 -0.59
N VAL A 184 -18.94 -8.03 -1.04
CA VAL A 184 -17.69 -8.53 -0.47
C VAL A 184 -17.46 -7.93 0.92
N ALA A 185 -17.65 -6.62 1.08
CA ALA A 185 -17.50 -5.94 2.36
C ALA A 185 -18.51 -6.45 3.40
N LYS A 186 -19.76 -6.66 3.01
CA LYS A 186 -20.81 -7.24 3.85
C LYS A 186 -20.45 -8.65 4.29
N ARG A 187 -20.06 -9.51 3.35
CA ARG A 187 -19.67 -10.89 3.64
C ARG A 187 -18.43 -10.97 4.52
N TRP A 188 -17.46 -10.08 4.30
CA TRP A 188 -16.29 -9.96 5.16
C TRP A 188 -16.70 -9.66 6.60
N LYS A 189 -17.58 -8.66 6.81
CA LYS A 189 -18.07 -8.28 8.13
C LYS A 189 -18.84 -9.39 8.83
N GLU A 190 -19.68 -10.12 8.10
CA GLU A 190 -20.41 -11.28 8.63
C GLU A 190 -19.47 -12.36 9.18
N ILE A 191 -18.37 -12.64 8.47
CA ILE A 191 -17.42 -13.69 8.87
C ILE A 191 -16.49 -13.22 9.99
N THR A 192 -15.97 -11.99 9.90
CA THR A 192 -14.88 -11.52 10.77
C THR A 192 -15.35 -10.66 11.95
N GLY A 193 -16.54 -10.08 11.86
CA GLY A 193 -17.04 -9.06 12.79
C GLY A 193 -16.45 -7.66 12.57
N VAL A 194 -15.39 -7.53 11.75
CA VAL A 194 -14.66 -6.26 11.53
C VAL A 194 -15.05 -5.64 10.19
N THR A 195 -15.32 -4.33 10.20
CA THR A 195 -15.67 -3.61 8.98
C THR A 195 -14.45 -3.46 8.08
N LEU A 196 -14.61 -3.82 6.80
CA LEU A 196 -13.65 -3.50 5.76
C LEU A 196 -13.87 -2.05 5.36
N VAL A 197 -12.86 -1.21 5.57
CA VAL A 197 -12.88 0.20 5.19
C VAL A 197 -12.08 0.42 3.92
N GLU A 198 -12.41 1.47 3.18
CA GLU A 198 -11.73 1.79 1.93
C GLU A 198 -10.79 2.99 2.10
N ALA A 199 -9.71 2.97 1.32
CA ALA A 199 -8.79 4.08 1.15
C ALA A 199 -8.63 4.39 -0.33
N TYR A 200 -8.51 5.65 -0.64
CA TYR A 200 -8.20 6.17 -1.96
C TYR A 200 -6.86 6.89 -1.95
N GLY A 201 -6.14 6.74 -3.04
CA GLY A 201 -4.88 7.41 -3.25
C GLY A 201 -4.14 6.89 -4.47
N LEU A 202 -3.08 7.57 -4.82
CA LEU A 202 -2.29 7.39 -6.02
C LEU A 202 -0.81 7.26 -5.66
N THR A 203 0.01 6.78 -6.58
CA THR A 203 1.46 6.76 -6.39
C THR A 203 2.00 8.15 -6.12
N GLU A 204 1.48 9.13 -6.81
CA GLU A 204 1.81 10.55 -6.76
C GLU A 204 1.49 11.20 -5.42
N THR A 205 0.70 10.53 -4.57
CA THR A 205 0.25 11.05 -3.27
C THR A 205 0.75 10.25 -2.04
N SER A 206 1.70 9.34 -2.22
CA SER A 206 2.54 8.67 -1.19
C SER A 206 1.91 7.61 -0.24
N PRO A 207 0.78 6.92 -0.43
CA PRO A 207 -0.21 7.07 -1.47
C PRO A 207 -1.51 7.76 -1.03
N ALA A 208 -1.85 7.83 0.28
CA ALA A 208 -3.20 8.09 0.74
C ALA A 208 -3.63 9.55 0.53
N ILE A 209 -4.83 9.72 0.00
CA ILE A 209 -5.57 10.99 -0.10
C ILE A 209 -6.72 10.99 0.91
N SER A 210 -7.51 9.91 0.92
CA SER A 210 -8.67 9.78 1.80
C SER A 210 -8.80 8.36 2.33
N VAL A 211 -9.35 8.23 3.52
CA VAL A 211 -9.58 6.95 4.18
C VAL A 211 -10.80 7.06 5.11
N HIS A 212 -11.64 6.04 5.13
CA HIS A 212 -12.71 5.98 6.13
C HIS A 212 -12.17 5.91 7.56
N THR A 213 -12.77 6.66 8.45
CA THR A 213 -12.50 6.49 9.89
C THR A 213 -13.23 5.23 10.40
N PRO A 214 -12.55 4.31 11.12
CA PRO A 214 -13.11 3.04 11.52
C PRO A 214 -14.49 3.08 12.20
N PRO A 215 -14.84 4.06 13.05
CA PRO A 215 -16.16 4.05 13.70
C PRO A 215 -17.31 4.48 12.79
N ARG A 216 -17.04 5.11 11.64
CA ARG A 216 -18.11 5.67 10.76
C ARG A 216 -17.79 5.50 9.27
N PRO A 217 -17.70 4.27 8.74
CA PRO A 217 -17.57 4.10 7.30
C PRO A 217 -18.91 4.49 6.62
N LYS A 218 -18.83 5.28 5.56
CA LYS A 218 -19.96 5.63 4.71
C LYS A 218 -19.88 4.85 3.41
N ILE A 219 -20.72 3.84 3.27
CA ILE A 219 -20.73 2.94 2.11
C ILE A 219 -20.87 3.75 0.81
N GLY A 220 -20.10 3.38 -0.21
CA GLY A 220 -20.11 4.08 -1.52
C GLY A 220 -19.24 5.34 -1.56
N THR A 221 -18.43 5.58 -0.52
CA THR A 221 -17.41 6.63 -0.48
C THR A 221 -16.04 6.00 -0.14
N VAL A 222 -14.97 6.78 -0.25
CA VAL A 222 -13.61 6.37 0.14
C VAL A 222 -13.11 7.12 1.39
N GLY A 223 -14.02 7.75 2.10
CA GLY A 223 -13.73 8.49 3.34
C GLY A 223 -13.41 9.96 3.12
N PRO A 224 -13.21 10.71 4.20
CA PRO A 224 -12.76 12.09 4.13
C PRO A 224 -11.25 12.15 3.81
N PRO A 225 -10.74 13.31 3.32
CA PRO A 225 -9.31 13.54 3.20
C PRO A 225 -8.57 13.26 4.52
N ILE A 226 -7.38 12.69 4.42
CA ILE A 226 -6.54 12.43 5.60
C ILE A 226 -6.08 13.74 6.25
N PRO A 227 -5.73 13.74 7.55
CA PRO A 227 -5.30 14.95 8.24
C PRO A 227 -4.17 15.69 7.50
N GLY A 228 -4.34 16.99 7.23
CA GLY A 228 -3.36 17.81 6.52
C GLY A 228 -3.31 17.60 5.00
N ALA A 229 -4.24 16.83 4.44
CA ALA A 229 -4.54 16.82 3.02
C ALA A 229 -5.75 17.71 2.73
N GLU A 230 -5.65 18.53 1.69
CA GLU A 230 -6.78 19.27 1.15
C GLU A 230 -7.34 18.50 -0.06
N GLY A 231 -8.65 18.48 -0.19
CA GLY A 231 -9.36 17.87 -1.32
C GLY A 231 -10.45 18.78 -1.82
N LYS A 232 -10.61 18.89 -3.12
CA LYS A 232 -11.74 19.57 -3.76
C LYS A 232 -12.12 18.85 -5.07
N THR A 233 -13.28 19.18 -5.57
CA THR A 233 -13.73 18.79 -6.92
C THR A 233 -13.63 20.01 -7.82
N ALA A 234 -13.04 19.87 -9.01
CA ALA A 234 -13.04 20.89 -10.04
C ALA A 234 -14.40 20.96 -10.76
N ASP A 235 -14.59 21.98 -11.60
CA ASP A 235 -15.88 22.20 -12.30
C ASP A 235 -16.27 21.07 -13.25
N ASP A 236 -15.29 20.35 -13.80
CA ASP A 236 -15.46 19.17 -14.64
C ASP A 236 -15.66 17.86 -13.85
N GLY A 237 -15.63 17.94 -12.51
CA GLY A 237 -15.77 16.80 -11.61
C GLY A 237 -14.45 16.09 -11.27
N GLU A 238 -13.30 16.59 -11.74
CA GLU A 238 -12.01 16.00 -11.38
C GLU A 238 -11.71 16.21 -9.90
N ILE A 239 -11.20 15.15 -9.25
CA ILE A 239 -10.71 15.22 -7.86
C ILE A 239 -9.33 15.87 -7.86
N LEU A 240 -9.17 16.91 -7.08
CA LEU A 240 -7.90 17.58 -6.84
C LEU A 240 -7.48 17.43 -5.40
N THR A 241 -6.19 17.22 -5.16
CA THR A 241 -5.63 17.17 -3.81
C THR A 241 -4.38 18.03 -3.68
N ARG A 242 -4.18 18.58 -2.48
CA ARG A 242 -2.99 19.37 -2.14
C ARG A 242 -2.53 19.00 -0.73
N GLY A 243 -1.21 19.01 -0.52
CA GLY A 243 -0.63 18.77 0.80
C GLY A 243 0.77 18.15 0.76
N PRO A 244 1.37 17.91 1.92
CA PRO A 244 2.75 17.44 2.02
C PRO A 244 2.95 16.00 1.48
N HIS A 245 1.88 15.24 1.27
CA HIS A 245 1.88 13.89 0.71
C HIS A 245 2.03 13.88 -0.82
N VAL A 246 1.82 15.00 -1.50
CA VAL A 246 1.88 15.11 -2.96
C VAL A 246 3.33 15.10 -3.45
N MET A 247 3.61 14.37 -4.52
CA MET A 247 4.92 14.25 -5.13
C MET A 247 5.50 15.60 -5.56
N ARG A 248 6.83 15.66 -5.74
CA ARG A 248 7.49 16.83 -6.33
C ARG A 248 7.20 16.99 -7.83
N GLY A 249 6.93 15.89 -8.54
CA GLY A 249 6.71 15.83 -9.97
C GLY A 249 7.17 14.50 -10.56
N TYR A 250 7.18 14.38 -11.88
CA TYR A 250 7.66 13.21 -12.60
C TYR A 250 9.12 13.36 -13.03
N TYR A 251 9.91 12.32 -12.77
CA TYR A 251 11.34 12.30 -13.07
C TYR A 251 11.62 12.46 -14.57
N ASN A 252 12.40 13.48 -14.92
CA ASN A 252 12.73 13.85 -16.31
C ASN A 252 11.51 14.03 -17.23
N LYS A 253 10.36 14.49 -16.69
CA LYS A 253 9.12 14.72 -17.42
C LYS A 253 8.48 16.06 -17.02
N PRO A 254 9.09 17.20 -17.36
CA PRO A 254 8.61 18.50 -16.92
C PRO A 254 7.22 18.87 -17.47
N GLU A 255 6.89 18.47 -18.71
CA GLU A 255 5.57 18.70 -19.31
C GLU A 255 4.49 17.95 -18.52
N ALA A 256 4.67 16.62 -18.33
CA ALA A 256 3.72 15.82 -17.57
C ALA A 256 3.60 16.28 -16.10
N THR A 257 4.65 16.89 -15.57
CA THR A 257 4.60 17.49 -14.22
C THR A 257 3.71 18.73 -14.21
N ARG A 258 3.83 19.61 -15.20
CA ARG A 258 2.99 20.83 -15.32
C ARG A 258 1.52 20.52 -15.61
N GLU A 259 1.25 19.40 -16.32
CA GLU A 259 -0.12 18.92 -16.53
C GLU A 259 -0.75 18.38 -15.25
N ALA A 260 0.04 17.72 -14.39
CA ALA A 260 -0.44 17.07 -13.19
C ALA A 260 -0.43 17.95 -11.93
N LEU A 261 0.41 18.99 -11.90
CA LEU A 261 0.57 19.91 -10.75
C LEU A 261 0.38 21.34 -11.23
N ASP A 262 -0.67 22.00 -10.76
CA ASP A 262 -0.91 23.40 -11.05
C ASP A 262 0.02 24.36 -10.25
N PRO A 263 0.10 25.66 -10.63
CA PRO A 263 0.93 26.63 -9.91
C PRO A 263 0.56 26.84 -8.44
N ASP A 264 -0.70 26.55 -8.06
CA ASP A 264 -1.19 26.68 -6.68
C ASP A 264 -0.92 25.43 -5.84
N GLY A 265 -0.26 24.41 -6.43
CA GLY A 265 0.13 23.18 -5.78
C GLY A 265 -0.95 22.10 -5.71
N TRP A 266 -2.03 22.24 -6.47
CA TRP A 266 -3.02 21.18 -6.60
C TRP A 266 -2.55 20.11 -7.56
N PHE A 267 -2.69 18.87 -7.13
CA PHE A 267 -2.45 17.70 -7.96
C PHE A 267 -3.76 17.26 -8.62
N HIS A 268 -3.73 17.17 -9.93
CA HIS A 268 -4.80 16.66 -10.79
C HIS A 268 -4.73 15.14 -10.81
N THR A 269 -5.75 14.49 -10.25
CA THR A 269 -5.71 13.03 -10.06
C THR A 269 -6.05 12.26 -11.34
N GLY A 270 -6.76 12.87 -12.26
CA GLY A 270 -7.37 12.22 -13.41
C GLY A 270 -8.60 11.39 -13.07
N ASP A 271 -9.00 11.32 -11.82
CA ASP A 271 -10.18 10.58 -11.36
C ASP A 271 -11.35 11.53 -11.15
N ILE A 272 -12.54 11.08 -11.53
CA ILE A 272 -13.78 11.87 -11.39
C ILE A 272 -14.49 11.48 -10.10
N GLY A 273 -15.02 12.47 -9.39
CA GLY A 273 -15.72 12.24 -8.14
C GLY A 273 -16.32 13.50 -7.53
N MET A 274 -16.75 13.39 -6.30
CA MET A 274 -17.34 14.51 -5.56
C MET A 274 -17.07 14.40 -4.06
N LEU A 275 -16.92 15.54 -3.41
CA LEU A 275 -17.01 15.67 -1.96
C LEU A 275 -18.45 15.95 -1.60
N ASP A 276 -19.04 15.16 -0.71
CA ASP A 276 -20.37 15.43 -0.21
C ASP A 276 -20.36 16.51 0.90
N ALA A 277 -21.56 16.92 1.33
CA ALA A 277 -21.72 17.96 2.34
C ALA A 277 -21.09 17.61 3.72
N GLU A 278 -20.81 16.34 3.97
CA GLU A 278 -20.15 15.86 5.18
C GLU A 278 -18.62 15.73 4.99
N GLY A 279 -18.10 16.05 3.80
CA GLY A 279 -16.68 15.97 3.45
C GLY A 279 -16.20 14.58 3.06
N PHE A 280 -17.09 13.62 2.74
CA PHE A 280 -16.70 12.31 2.25
C PHE A 280 -16.48 12.34 0.74
N LEU A 281 -15.38 11.76 0.31
CA LEU A 281 -15.04 11.64 -1.09
C LEU A 281 -15.71 10.40 -1.71
N LYS A 282 -16.40 10.61 -2.81
CA LYS A 282 -16.97 9.55 -3.66
C LYS A 282 -16.31 9.59 -5.02
N ILE A 283 -15.84 8.46 -5.51
CA ILE A 283 -15.31 8.27 -6.87
C ILE A 283 -16.46 7.75 -7.74
N THR A 284 -16.58 8.24 -8.97
CA THR A 284 -17.66 7.88 -9.90
C THR A 284 -17.15 7.21 -11.17
#